data_fd93f484e765338825fc77095e7973de
#
_entry.id   fd93f484e765338825fc77095e7973de
#
_cell.length_a   1.000
_cell.length_b   1.000
_cell.length_c   1.000
_cell.angle_alpha   90.00
_cell.angle_beta   90.00
_cell.angle_gamma   90.00
#
_symmetry.space_group_name_H-M   'P 1'
#
loop_
_entity.id
_entity.type
_entity.pdbx_description
1 polymer ?
#
loop_
_entity_poly.entity_id
_entity_poly.type
_entity_poly.pdbx_seq_one_letter_code
_entity_poly.pdbx_strand_id
1 'polypeptide(L)'
;MADQAKTISFGDRVGIASTTLKAMTAASARLWTSPFKGQHGAHNYFKDVVFQLMRTQLGNINIDQETYTRVPTTEAYLSFCKDHGIPPASVTLPSGTQAHWLGNKDAKRVLLWLHGGGYVLAGSAGHFSYLVDMKDTLNAQGSDTAVLVLAYGLAPENAYPTQLTQAVEVLRYLVKTTGRIPSDISIGGDSAGGNLCLGLISHIAHPHPEIPALPLPTKLHAALLLSPWCSFNTHTRAYQTNAEKDCFDGRALERWSSAFLGSDSPFAGDFYNEPVTAPASWWEATASVVGEVLVWAGGNEILLDGIEEWARRFTKGYGKQGGRVNVVVTPKAAHMEPILELLLGYKGDSGTGSAKVVKDWARAKL
;
A
#
# COMPACT_ATOMS: atom_id res chain seq x y z
N MET A 1 -24.91 -4.20 0.85
CA MET A 1 -25.70 -3.61 1.95
C MET A 1 -25.25 -2.17 2.04
N ALA A 2 -26.15 -1.19 2.05
CA ALA A 2 -25.77 0.21 2.20
C ALA A 2 -25.05 0.37 3.53
N ASP A 3 -23.87 0.96 3.49
CA ASP A 3 -23.06 1.30 4.65
C ASP A 3 -23.92 2.21 5.56
N GLN A 4 -24.36 1.68 6.69
CA GLN A 4 -25.09 2.51 7.66
C GLN A 4 -24.09 3.54 8.15
N ALA A 5 -24.37 4.84 7.89
CA ALA A 5 -23.54 5.93 8.34
C ALA A 5 -23.18 5.72 9.84
N LYS A 6 -21.93 5.39 10.11
CA LYS A 6 -21.45 5.11 11.48
C LYS A 6 -21.68 6.34 12.34
N THR A 7 -22.45 6.21 13.40
CA THR A 7 -22.65 7.30 14.37
C THR A 7 -21.56 7.20 15.43
N ILE A 8 -20.89 8.31 15.70
CA ILE A 8 -19.89 8.40 16.77
C ILE A 8 -20.42 9.26 17.92
N SER A 9 -19.85 9.06 19.11
CA SER A 9 -20.19 9.83 20.31
C SER A 9 -19.89 11.33 20.14
N PHE A 10 -20.56 12.17 20.93
CA PHE A 10 -20.21 13.59 20.99
C PHE A 10 -18.74 13.79 21.40
N GLY A 11 -18.23 12.97 22.32
CA GLY A 11 -16.83 12.98 22.74
C GLY A 11 -15.87 12.72 21.57
N ASP A 12 -16.18 11.77 20.69
CA ASP A 12 -15.36 11.50 19.51
C ASP A 12 -15.35 12.65 18.51
N ARG A 13 -16.50 13.32 18.30
CA ARG A 13 -16.57 14.53 17.45
C ARG A 13 -15.70 15.65 17.99
N VAL A 14 -15.73 15.88 19.30
CA VAL A 14 -14.84 16.84 19.99
C VAL A 14 -13.39 16.38 19.86
N GLY A 15 -13.12 15.08 19.97
CA GLY A 15 -11.80 14.47 19.79
C GLY A 15 -11.24 14.72 18.40
N ILE A 16 -12.03 14.54 17.33
CA ILE A 16 -11.62 14.86 15.95
C ILE A 16 -11.21 16.34 15.83
N ALA A 17 -12.07 17.25 16.29
CA ALA A 17 -11.80 18.69 16.23
C ALA A 17 -10.53 19.07 17.03
N SER A 18 -10.36 18.51 18.22
CA SER A 18 -9.19 18.71 19.07
C SER A 18 -7.91 18.18 18.42
N THR A 19 -7.96 16.98 17.85
CA THR A 19 -6.81 16.38 17.14
C THR A 19 -6.43 17.19 15.91
N THR A 20 -7.41 17.66 15.14
CA THR A 20 -7.17 18.52 13.98
C THR A 20 -6.54 19.84 14.38
N LEU A 21 -7.05 20.50 15.43
CA LEU A 21 -6.46 21.74 15.96
C LEU A 21 -5.01 21.53 16.43
N LYS A 22 -4.75 20.41 17.14
CA LYS A 22 -3.42 20.03 17.58
C LYS A 22 -2.47 19.80 16.39
N ALA A 23 -2.93 19.12 15.34
CA ALA A 23 -2.16 18.90 14.13
C ALA A 23 -1.83 20.22 13.39
N MET A 24 -2.82 21.11 13.27
CA MET A 24 -2.63 22.43 12.68
C MET A 24 -1.65 23.29 13.50
N THR A 25 -1.75 23.26 14.82
CA THR A 25 -0.83 23.98 15.72
C THR A 25 0.60 23.45 15.58
N ALA A 26 0.78 22.12 15.56
CA ALA A 26 2.09 21.49 15.37
C ALA A 26 2.70 21.85 14.00
N ALA A 27 1.91 21.82 12.94
CA ALA A 27 2.35 22.23 11.60
C ALA A 27 2.71 23.72 11.55
N SER A 28 1.92 24.60 12.20
CA SER A 28 2.21 26.03 12.29
C SER A 28 3.52 26.29 13.01
N ALA A 29 3.79 25.61 14.12
CA ALA A 29 5.08 25.67 14.80
C ALA A 29 6.22 25.17 13.90
N ARG A 30 5.96 24.12 13.11
CA ARG A 30 6.95 23.56 12.18
C ARG A 30 7.32 24.52 11.05
N LEU A 31 6.42 25.40 10.61
CA LEU A 31 6.74 26.48 9.65
C LEU A 31 7.95 27.31 10.11
N TRP A 32 8.03 27.60 11.40
CA TRP A 32 9.13 28.41 11.97
C TRP A 32 10.37 27.60 12.30
N THR A 33 10.22 26.34 12.70
CA THR A 33 11.35 25.50 13.15
C THR A 33 11.99 24.67 12.03
N SER A 34 11.25 24.37 10.96
CA SER A 34 11.75 23.57 9.83
C SER A 34 13.03 24.12 9.16
N PRO A 35 13.25 25.45 8.99
CA PRO A 35 14.53 25.95 8.46
C PRO A 35 15.75 25.56 9.30
N PHE A 36 15.56 25.25 10.59
CA PHE A 36 16.63 24.91 11.53
C PHE A 36 16.72 23.42 11.86
N LYS A 37 15.92 22.59 11.22
CA LYS A 37 15.83 21.14 11.51
C LYS A 37 17.11 20.36 11.21
N GLY A 38 17.97 20.85 10.32
CA GLY A 38 19.14 20.12 9.85
C GLY A 38 18.71 18.78 9.19
N GLN A 39 19.23 17.67 9.73
CA GLN A 39 18.89 16.32 9.26
C GLN A 39 17.75 15.64 10.06
N HIS A 40 17.13 16.35 11.01
CA HIS A 40 16.07 15.83 11.89
C HIS A 40 14.66 16.09 11.36
N GLY A 41 14.46 16.16 10.05
CA GLY A 41 13.16 16.38 9.45
C GLY A 41 13.09 15.80 8.04
N ALA A 42 11.92 15.91 7.40
CA ALA A 42 11.71 15.47 6.03
C ALA A 42 12.65 16.21 5.04
N HIS A 43 12.84 15.63 3.85
CA HIS A 43 13.83 16.07 2.87
C HIS A 43 13.74 17.56 2.52
N ASN A 44 12.53 18.10 2.33
CA ASN A 44 12.34 19.50 2.01
C ASN A 44 11.39 20.18 2.99
N TYR A 45 11.37 21.52 2.94
CA TYR A 45 10.58 22.36 3.84
C TYR A 45 9.08 22.05 3.81
N PHE A 46 8.49 21.93 2.61
CA PHE A 46 7.06 21.69 2.45
C PHE A 46 6.67 20.32 3.01
N LYS A 47 7.40 19.26 2.63
CA LYS A 47 7.17 17.92 3.18
C LYS A 47 7.32 17.90 4.70
N ASP A 48 8.29 18.59 5.25
CA ASP A 48 8.54 18.61 6.69
C ASP A 48 7.36 19.18 7.49
N VAL A 49 6.75 20.25 6.98
CA VAL A 49 5.57 20.86 7.59
C VAL A 49 4.33 19.96 7.44
N VAL A 50 4.09 19.43 6.23
CA VAL A 50 2.93 18.59 5.96
C VAL A 50 3.04 17.25 6.68
N PHE A 51 4.22 16.65 6.75
CA PHE A 51 4.42 15.41 7.50
C PHE A 51 4.23 15.60 9.00
N GLN A 52 4.60 16.77 9.55
CA GLN A 52 4.27 17.10 10.94
C GLN A 52 2.77 17.13 11.18
N LEU A 53 1.98 17.70 10.25
CA LEU A 53 0.52 17.68 10.34
C LEU A 53 0.00 16.25 10.29
N MET A 54 0.44 15.46 9.30
CA MET A 54 -0.01 14.08 9.11
C MET A 54 0.34 13.19 10.32
N ARG A 55 1.58 13.23 10.81
CA ARG A 55 1.99 12.48 12.00
C ARG A 55 1.15 12.84 13.22
N THR A 56 0.93 14.15 13.44
CA THR A 56 0.15 14.59 14.60
C THR A 56 -1.30 14.16 14.49
N GLN A 57 -1.90 14.25 13.30
CA GLN A 57 -3.27 13.80 13.06
C GLN A 57 -3.37 12.29 13.28
N LEU A 58 -2.57 11.50 12.58
CA LEU A 58 -2.64 10.04 12.61
C LEU A 58 -2.22 9.45 13.97
N GLY A 59 -1.26 10.08 14.66
CA GLY A 59 -0.82 9.61 15.97
C GLY A 59 -1.79 9.92 17.14
N ASN A 60 -2.78 10.80 16.95
CA ASN A 60 -3.70 11.22 18.03
C ASN A 60 -5.19 10.92 17.77
N ILE A 61 -5.54 10.45 16.59
CA ILE A 61 -6.91 9.99 16.27
C ILE A 61 -7.09 8.54 16.75
N ASN A 62 -8.30 8.15 17.17
CA ASN A 62 -8.63 6.76 17.48
C ASN A 62 -9.30 6.05 16.28
N ILE A 63 -9.50 4.73 16.41
CA ILE A 63 -10.03 3.91 15.32
C ILE A 63 -11.46 4.26 14.92
N ASP A 64 -12.31 4.63 15.88
CA ASP A 64 -13.70 5.03 15.60
C ASP A 64 -13.77 6.35 14.87
N GLN A 65 -12.90 7.29 15.23
CA GLN A 65 -12.78 8.59 14.58
C GLN A 65 -12.23 8.43 13.14
N GLU A 66 -11.22 7.57 12.94
CA GLU A 66 -10.70 7.24 11.59
C GLU A 66 -11.78 6.63 10.71
N THR A 67 -12.49 5.64 11.23
CA THR A 67 -13.57 4.96 10.52
C THR A 67 -14.71 5.92 10.16
N TYR A 68 -15.06 6.84 11.07
CA TYR A 68 -16.10 7.84 10.83
C TYR A 68 -15.73 8.85 9.74
N THR A 69 -14.48 9.28 9.69
CA THR A 69 -14.00 10.28 8.72
C THR A 69 -13.56 9.67 7.38
N ARG A 70 -13.48 8.35 7.31
CA ARG A 70 -13.01 7.61 6.15
C ARG A 70 -14.01 7.70 4.98
N VAL A 71 -13.52 8.09 3.81
CA VAL A 71 -14.26 7.99 2.54
C VAL A 71 -13.95 6.60 1.95
N PRO A 72 -14.94 5.74 1.67
CA PRO A 72 -14.71 4.42 1.08
C PRO A 72 -13.95 4.47 -0.25
N THR A 73 -13.13 3.45 -0.54
CA THR A 73 -12.31 3.39 -1.77
C THR A 73 -13.16 3.56 -3.04
N THR A 74 -14.34 2.96 -3.09
CA THR A 74 -15.27 3.08 -4.22
C THR A 74 -15.75 4.53 -4.42
N GLU A 75 -16.10 5.22 -3.35
CA GLU A 75 -16.53 6.63 -3.42
C GLU A 75 -15.38 7.55 -3.85
N ALA A 76 -14.18 7.31 -3.31
CA ALA A 76 -12.97 8.04 -3.71
C ALA A 76 -12.66 7.82 -5.20
N TYR A 77 -12.81 6.59 -5.71
CA TYR A 77 -12.67 6.28 -7.13
C TYR A 77 -13.71 7.01 -8.00
N LEU A 78 -14.98 6.99 -7.61
CA LEU A 78 -16.05 7.66 -8.37
C LEU A 78 -15.85 9.18 -8.40
N SER A 79 -15.44 9.78 -7.27
CA SER A 79 -15.09 11.20 -7.23
C SER A 79 -13.90 11.50 -8.14
N PHE A 80 -12.83 10.70 -8.06
CA PHE A 80 -11.67 10.87 -8.92
C PHE A 80 -12.04 10.79 -10.41
N CYS A 81 -12.85 9.81 -10.81
CA CYS A 81 -13.32 9.67 -12.18
C CYS A 81 -14.09 10.90 -12.64
N LYS A 82 -15.01 11.42 -11.81
CA LYS A 82 -15.78 12.63 -12.10
C LYS A 82 -14.88 13.85 -12.28
N ASP A 83 -13.92 14.05 -11.38
CA ASP A 83 -13.04 15.22 -11.39
C ASP A 83 -12.07 15.22 -12.59
N HIS A 84 -11.78 14.03 -13.16
CA HIS A 84 -10.87 13.86 -14.29
C HIS A 84 -11.60 13.54 -15.62
N GLY A 85 -12.93 13.51 -15.63
CA GLY A 85 -13.70 13.18 -16.85
C GLY A 85 -13.49 11.75 -17.35
N ILE A 86 -13.14 10.81 -16.45
CA ILE A 86 -12.92 9.41 -16.76
C ILE A 86 -14.23 8.64 -16.56
N PRO A 87 -14.75 7.91 -17.57
CA PRO A 87 -15.91 7.05 -17.36
C PRO A 87 -15.59 5.95 -16.32
N PRO A 88 -16.37 5.84 -15.21
CA PRO A 88 -16.12 4.83 -14.21
C PRO A 88 -16.43 3.42 -14.75
N ALA A 89 -15.56 2.46 -14.46
CA ALA A 89 -15.73 1.07 -14.81
C ALA A 89 -15.37 0.18 -13.61
N SER A 90 -16.31 -0.64 -13.17
CA SER A 90 -16.16 -1.46 -11.97
C SER A 90 -16.66 -2.88 -12.22
N VAL A 91 -16.17 -3.81 -11.43
CA VAL A 91 -16.69 -5.17 -11.33
C VAL A 91 -17.02 -5.48 -9.88
N THR A 92 -18.16 -6.16 -9.67
CA THR A 92 -18.54 -6.71 -8.37
C THR A 92 -18.14 -8.19 -8.34
N LEU A 93 -17.30 -8.53 -7.38
CA LEU A 93 -16.87 -9.91 -7.16
C LEU A 93 -17.98 -10.71 -6.44
N PRO A 94 -17.93 -12.07 -6.45
CA PRO A 94 -18.93 -12.91 -5.77
C PRO A 94 -19.15 -12.60 -4.28
N SER A 95 -18.12 -12.17 -3.57
CA SER A 95 -18.23 -11.69 -2.18
C SER A 95 -18.99 -10.36 -2.01
N GLY A 96 -19.30 -9.66 -3.10
CA GLY A 96 -19.82 -8.30 -3.11
C GLY A 96 -18.72 -7.22 -3.12
N THR A 97 -17.44 -7.61 -3.03
CA THR A 97 -16.30 -6.68 -3.09
C THR A 97 -16.21 -6.03 -4.47
N GLN A 98 -15.91 -4.74 -4.49
CA GLN A 98 -15.75 -3.99 -5.74
C GLN A 98 -14.28 -3.97 -6.17
N ALA A 99 -14.05 -4.00 -7.49
CA ALA A 99 -12.77 -3.67 -8.07
C ALA A 99 -12.96 -2.69 -9.25
N HIS A 100 -12.06 -1.73 -9.38
CA HIS A 100 -12.23 -0.55 -10.22
C HIS A 100 -11.16 -0.49 -11.31
N TRP A 101 -11.58 -0.34 -12.55
CA TRP A 101 -10.70 -0.24 -13.70
C TRP A 101 -10.23 1.20 -13.96
N LEU A 102 -8.96 1.35 -14.25
CA LEU A 102 -8.35 2.53 -14.83
C LEU A 102 -7.77 2.14 -16.20
N GLY A 103 -8.35 2.68 -17.27
CA GLY A 103 -8.01 2.33 -18.65
C GLY A 103 -8.96 1.30 -19.27
N ASN A 104 -8.54 0.73 -20.38
CA ASN A 104 -9.34 -0.24 -21.13
C ASN A 104 -9.39 -1.60 -20.40
N LYS A 105 -10.57 -1.98 -19.90
CA LYS A 105 -10.76 -3.28 -19.21
C LYS A 105 -10.40 -4.49 -20.07
N ASP A 106 -10.38 -4.35 -21.40
CA ASP A 106 -10.06 -5.42 -22.35
C ASP A 106 -8.57 -5.40 -22.76
N ALA A 107 -7.76 -4.53 -22.15
CA ALA A 107 -6.32 -4.50 -22.36
C ALA A 107 -5.68 -5.87 -22.08
N LYS A 108 -4.64 -6.19 -22.86
CA LYS A 108 -3.95 -7.48 -22.75
C LYS A 108 -3.33 -7.67 -21.37
N ARG A 109 -2.63 -6.65 -20.87
CA ARG A 109 -1.93 -6.69 -19.59
C ARG A 109 -2.74 -6.01 -18.49
N VAL A 110 -2.64 -6.53 -17.29
CA VAL A 110 -3.29 -5.95 -16.11
C VAL A 110 -2.29 -5.78 -14.99
N LEU A 111 -2.24 -4.57 -14.43
CA LEU A 111 -1.64 -4.32 -13.13
C LEU A 111 -2.76 -4.35 -12.07
N LEU A 112 -2.85 -5.45 -11.32
CA LEU A 112 -3.73 -5.53 -10.15
C LEU A 112 -3.09 -4.76 -9.00
N TRP A 113 -3.76 -3.72 -8.51
CA TRP A 113 -3.27 -2.88 -7.43
C TRP A 113 -4.04 -3.08 -6.14
N LEU A 114 -3.30 -3.30 -5.07
CA LEU A 114 -3.78 -3.39 -3.70
C LEU A 114 -3.28 -2.14 -2.97
N HIS A 115 -4.19 -1.24 -2.60
CA HIS A 115 -3.80 0.06 -2.04
C HIS A 115 -3.32 -0.04 -0.60
N GLY A 116 -2.51 0.93 -0.18
CA GLY A 116 -2.07 1.10 1.19
C GLY A 116 -3.13 1.70 2.11
N GLY A 117 -2.68 2.13 3.30
CA GLY A 117 -3.53 2.74 4.33
C GLY A 117 -3.70 1.88 5.59
N GLY A 118 -2.71 1.03 5.93
CA GLY A 118 -2.70 0.24 7.16
C GLY A 118 -3.88 -0.71 7.32
N TYR A 119 -4.53 -1.10 6.22
CA TYR A 119 -5.79 -1.86 6.20
C TYR A 119 -7.01 -1.13 6.79
N VAL A 120 -6.82 0.10 7.29
CA VAL A 120 -7.85 0.93 7.93
C VAL A 120 -8.27 2.09 7.03
N LEU A 121 -7.32 2.75 6.38
CA LEU A 121 -7.60 3.85 5.47
C LEU A 121 -7.90 3.34 4.06
N ALA A 122 -8.80 4.03 3.38
CA ALA A 122 -9.21 3.71 2.00
C ALA A 122 -8.18 4.17 0.96
N GLY A 123 -8.30 3.63 -0.26
CA GLY A 123 -7.61 4.16 -1.43
C GLY A 123 -8.01 5.63 -1.68
N SER A 124 -7.04 6.47 -2.02
CA SER A 124 -7.20 7.92 -2.15
C SER A 124 -6.99 8.40 -3.59
N ALA A 125 -7.36 9.65 -3.85
CA ALA A 125 -7.08 10.32 -5.14
C ALA A 125 -5.58 10.27 -5.52
N GLY A 126 -4.66 10.28 -4.54
CA GLY A 126 -3.23 10.12 -4.77
C GLY A 126 -2.89 8.76 -5.38
N HIS A 127 -3.50 7.67 -4.90
CA HIS A 127 -3.34 6.34 -5.48
C HIS A 127 -3.85 6.32 -6.93
N PHE A 128 -5.05 6.83 -7.19
CA PHE A 128 -5.61 6.83 -8.56
C PHE A 128 -4.79 7.69 -9.52
N SER A 129 -4.31 8.86 -9.08
CA SER A 129 -3.41 9.71 -9.87
C SER A 129 -2.11 8.98 -10.22
N TYR A 130 -1.50 8.31 -9.24
CA TYR A 130 -0.29 7.52 -9.43
C TYR A 130 -0.51 6.37 -10.43
N LEU A 131 -1.62 5.67 -10.31
CA LEU A 131 -1.94 4.52 -11.16
C LEU A 131 -2.30 4.92 -12.59
N VAL A 132 -2.96 6.06 -12.80
CA VAL A 132 -3.17 6.62 -14.14
C VAL A 132 -1.83 7.00 -14.77
N ASP A 133 -0.97 7.72 -14.04
CA ASP A 133 0.35 8.11 -14.51
C ASP A 133 1.25 6.90 -14.81
N MET A 134 1.20 5.84 -13.99
CA MET A 134 1.91 4.57 -14.23
C MET A 134 1.37 3.87 -15.49
N LYS A 135 0.06 3.72 -15.63
CA LYS A 135 -0.59 3.14 -16.80
C LYS A 135 -0.21 3.90 -18.08
N ASP A 136 -0.27 5.22 -18.05
CA ASP A 136 0.07 6.06 -19.19
C ASP A 136 1.56 5.95 -19.53
N THR A 137 2.42 5.86 -18.53
CA THR A 137 3.87 5.62 -18.67
C THR A 137 4.15 4.29 -19.41
N LEU A 138 3.43 3.22 -19.05
CA LEU A 138 3.59 1.91 -19.70
C LEU A 138 3.03 1.92 -21.13
N ASN A 139 1.85 2.49 -21.33
CA ASN A 139 1.19 2.51 -22.64
C ASN A 139 1.90 3.42 -23.64
N ALA A 140 2.60 4.46 -23.20
CA ALA A 140 3.44 5.30 -24.06
C ALA A 140 4.61 4.51 -24.70
N GLN A 141 4.95 3.33 -24.18
CA GLN A 141 5.95 2.42 -24.73
C GLN A 141 5.35 1.26 -25.53
N GLY A 142 4.05 1.32 -25.82
CA GLY A 142 3.34 0.29 -26.58
C GLY A 142 2.86 -0.90 -25.76
N SER A 143 2.91 -0.82 -24.43
CA SER A 143 2.30 -1.82 -23.54
C SER A 143 0.79 -1.60 -23.50
N ASP A 144 -0.02 -2.58 -23.88
CA ASP A 144 -1.48 -2.52 -23.74
C ASP A 144 -1.86 -2.94 -22.32
N THR A 145 -1.80 -1.98 -21.38
CA THR A 145 -1.96 -2.20 -19.94
C THR A 145 -3.13 -1.41 -19.37
N ALA A 146 -3.97 -2.07 -18.60
CA ALA A 146 -4.94 -1.44 -17.68
C ALA A 146 -4.57 -1.71 -16.22
N VAL A 147 -5.11 -0.90 -15.32
CA VAL A 147 -4.99 -1.13 -13.87
C VAL A 147 -6.34 -1.55 -13.31
N LEU A 148 -6.35 -2.56 -12.44
CA LEU A 148 -7.50 -2.96 -11.66
C LEU A 148 -7.20 -2.74 -10.17
N VAL A 149 -7.94 -1.86 -9.52
CA VAL A 149 -7.76 -1.52 -8.10
C VAL A 149 -8.80 -2.26 -7.28
N LEU A 150 -8.37 -3.07 -6.32
CA LEU A 150 -9.27 -3.76 -5.39
C LEU A 150 -9.70 -2.83 -4.25
N ALA A 151 -11.01 -2.63 -4.10
CA ALA A 151 -11.58 -1.96 -2.94
C ALA A 151 -11.88 -3.00 -1.84
N TYR A 152 -10.82 -3.54 -1.24
CA TYR A 152 -10.95 -4.57 -0.21
C TYR A 152 -11.59 -4.03 1.08
N GLY A 153 -12.20 -4.93 1.85
CA GLY A 153 -12.83 -4.63 3.14
C GLY A 153 -11.82 -4.10 4.16
N LEU A 154 -12.13 -2.97 4.77
CA LEU A 154 -11.25 -2.28 5.70
C LEU A 154 -11.53 -2.68 7.15
N ALA A 155 -10.48 -2.69 7.97
CA ALA A 155 -10.58 -2.87 9.41
C ALA A 155 -11.12 -1.57 10.06
N PRO A 156 -11.74 -1.67 11.23
CA PRO A 156 -11.99 -2.88 12.02
C PRO A 156 -13.21 -3.72 11.57
N GLU A 157 -14.03 -3.22 10.62
CA GLU A 157 -15.25 -3.91 10.18
C GLU A 157 -14.92 -5.26 9.52
N ASN A 158 -13.76 -5.35 8.91
CA ASN A 158 -13.26 -6.55 8.26
C ASN A 158 -11.85 -6.84 8.79
N ALA A 159 -11.74 -7.86 9.65
CA ALA A 159 -10.46 -8.32 10.14
C ALA A 159 -9.80 -9.33 9.16
N TYR A 160 -8.52 -9.58 9.32
CA TYR A 160 -7.79 -10.66 8.68
C TYR A 160 -8.50 -12.04 8.95
N PRO A 161 -8.60 -12.93 7.95
CA PRO A 161 -7.98 -12.89 6.62
C PRO A 161 -8.88 -12.35 5.48
N THR A 162 -9.87 -11.51 5.78
CA THR A 162 -10.83 -11.00 4.79
C THR A 162 -10.13 -10.36 3.57
N GLN A 163 -9.15 -9.50 3.80
CA GLN A 163 -8.42 -8.79 2.74
C GLN A 163 -7.67 -9.76 1.82
N LEU A 164 -7.04 -10.79 2.40
CA LEU A 164 -6.36 -11.83 1.63
C LEU A 164 -7.35 -12.65 0.82
N THR A 165 -8.49 -13.02 1.40
CA THR A 165 -9.57 -13.73 0.69
C THR A 165 -10.04 -12.95 -0.53
N GLN A 166 -10.25 -11.64 -0.39
CA GLN A 166 -10.70 -10.77 -1.49
C GLN A 166 -9.59 -10.55 -2.54
N ALA A 167 -8.32 -10.49 -2.14
CA ALA A 167 -7.19 -10.44 -3.07
C ALA A 167 -7.07 -11.73 -3.90
N VAL A 168 -7.29 -12.89 -3.29
CA VAL A 168 -7.37 -14.16 -4.01
C VAL A 168 -8.58 -14.20 -4.95
N GLU A 169 -9.72 -13.66 -4.53
CA GLU A 169 -10.94 -13.62 -5.33
C GLU A 169 -10.78 -12.75 -6.58
N VAL A 170 -10.21 -11.55 -6.47
CA VAL A 170 -9.99 -10.68 -7.64
C VAL A 170 -8.96 -11.27 -8.61
N LEU A 171 -7.92 -11.93 -8.12
CA LEU A 171 -6.97 -12.62 -8.99
C LEU A 171 -7.64 -13.84 -9.67
N ARG A 172 -8.49 -14.57 -8.95
CA ARG A 172 -9.32 -15.65 -9.51
C ARG A 172 -10.25 -15.12 -10.62
N TYR A 173 -10.89 -13.97 -10.40
CA TYR A 173 -11.69 -13.29 -11.42
C TYR A 173 -10.86 -13.00 -12.68
N LEU A 174 -9.68 -12.42 -12.55
CA LEU A 174 -8.81 -12.14 -13.70
C LEU A 174 -8.42 -13.40 -14.46
N VAL A 175 -8.06 -14.48 -13.76
CA VAL A 175 -7.60 -15.73 -14.42
C VAL A 175 -8.75 -16.57 -14.94
N LYS A 176 -9.83 -16.74 -14.17
CA LYS A 176 -10.90 -17.72 -14.50
C LYS A 176 -12.08 -17.12 -15.22
N THR A 177 -12.45 -15.87 -14.90
CA THR A 177 -13.64 -15.23 -15.49
C THR A 177 -13.25 -14.44 -16.75
N THR A 178 -12.17 -13.66 -16.69
CA THR A 178 -11.73 -12.90 -17.88
C THR A 178 -10.82 -13.70 -18.82
N GLY A 179 -10.37 -14.88 -18.40
CA GLY A 179 -9.52 -15.77 -19.22
C GLY A 179 -8.08 -15.30 -19.40
N ARG A 180 -7.62 -14.32 -18.61
CA ARG A 180 -6.24 -13.83 -18.71
C ARG A 180 -5.24 -14.87 -18.23
N ILE A 181 -4.14 -15.00 -18.95
CA ILE A 181 -3.04 -15.86 -18.53
C ILE A 181 -2.25 -15.13 -17.41
N PRO A 182 -1.80 -15.82 -16.36
CA PRO A 182 -1.10 -15.17 -15.25
C PRO A 182 0.13 -14.37 -15.67
N SER A 183 0.82 -14.77 -16.74
CA SER A 183 1.99 -14.05 -17.29
C SER A 183 1.66 -12.69 -17.93
N ASP A 184 0.39 -12.35 -18.11
CA ASP A 184 -0.07 -11.01 -18.51
C ASP A 184 -0.59 -10.19 -17.31
N ILE A 185 -0.51 -10.75 -16.09
CA ILE A 185 -0.94 -10.10 -14.86
C ILE A 185 0.28 -9.76 -14.00
N SER A 186 0.44 -8.48 -13.70
CA SER A 186 1.34 -7.99 -12.64
C SER A 186 0.51 -7.62 -11.42
N ILE A 187 1.08 -7.79 -10.24
CA ILE A 187 0.48 -7.31 -9.00
C ILE A 187 1.31 -6.17 -8.44
N GLY A 188 0.67 -5.24 -7.76
CA GLY A 188 1.38 -4.15 -7.11
C GLY A 188 0.61 -3.63 -5.91
N GLY A 189 1.33 -2.98 -5.02
CA GLY A 189 0.73 -2.36 -3.85
C GLY A 189 1.75 -1.56 -3.05
N ASP A 190 1.23 -0.65 -2.26
CA ASP A 190 2.00 0.20 -1.37
C ASP A 190 1.66 -0.10 0.09
N SER A 191 2.62 0.02 1.01
CA SER A 191 2.40 -0.12 2.44
C SER A 191 1.65 -1.44 2.81
N ALA A 192 0.48 -1.36 3.43
CA ALA A 192 -0.40 -2.50 3.70
C ALA A 192 -0.82 -3.25 2.42
N GLY A 193 -0.98 -2.54 1.28
CA GLY A 193 -1.24 -3.17 0.00
C GLY A 193 -0.04 -3.95 -0.53
N GLY A 194 1.19 -3.48 -0.29
CA GLY A 194 2.41 -4.24 -0.53
C GLY A 194 2.51 -5.48 0.35
N ASN A 195 2.09 -5.37 1.62
CA ASN A 195 1.92 -6.51 2.52
C ASN A 195 0.91 -7.52 1.96
N LEU A 196 -0.25 -7.05 1.50
CA LEU A 196 -1.29 -7.90 0.92
C LEU A 196 -0.82 -8.60 -0.37
N CYS A 197 0.02 -7.96 -1.19
CA CYS A 197 0.68 -8.62 -2.33
C CYS A 197 1.56 -9.79 -1.86
N LEU A 198 2.31 -9.62 -0.78
CA LEU A 198 3.14 -10.68 -0.21
C LEU A 198 2.31 -11.82 0.37
N GLY A 199 1.20 -11.51 1.04
CA GLY A 199 0.21 -12.49 1.48
C GLY A 199 -0.38 -13.28 0.32
N LEU A 200 -0.73 -12.61 -0.78
CA LEU A 200 -1.25 -13.24 -1.99
C LEU A 200 -0.21 -14.19 -2.64
N ILE A 201 1.05 -13.73 -2.78
CA ILE A 201 2.16 -14.57 -3.28
C ILE A 201 2.37 -15.77 -2.36
N SER A 202 2.37 -15.56 -1.03
CA SER A 202 2.48 -16.62 -0.04
C SER A 202 1.35 -17.63 -0.14
N HIS A 203 0.09 -17.17 -0.30
CA HIS A 203 -1.08 -18.05 -0.44
C HIS A 203 -1.03 -18.91 -1.72
N ILE A 204 -0.55 -18.35 -2.83
CA ILE A 204 -0.41 -19.12 -4.08
C ILE A 204 0.66 -20.20 -3.93
N ALA A 205 1.77 -19.91 -3.24
CA ALA A 205 2.86 -20.85 -2.98
C ALA A 205 2.51 -21.88 -1.87
N HIS A 206 1.84 -21.41 -0.84
CA HIS A 206 1.46 -22.13 0.37
C HIS A 206 0.01 -21.79 0.71
N PRO A 207 -0.99 -22.58 0.27
CA PRO A 207 -2.38 -22.23 0.50
C PRO A 207 -2.72 -21.99 1.97
N HIS A 208 -3.31 -20.82 2.25
CA HIS A 208 -3.82 -20.50 3.58
C HIS A 208 -4.95 -21.45 3.96
N PRO A 209 -4.98 -21.98 5.20
CA PRO A 209 -5.94 -23.03 5.58
C PRO A 209 -7.42 -22.65 5.45
N GLU A 210 -7.73 -21.37 5.57
CA GLU A 210 -9.11 -20.87 5.51
C GLU A 210 -9.51 -20.33 4.12
N ILE A 211 -8.60 -20.29 3.15
CA ILE A 211 -8.85 -19.68 1.84
C ILE A 211 -8.67 -20.73 0.74
N PRO A 212 -9.66 -20.89 -0.16
CA PRO A 212 -9.56 -21.87 -1.25
C PRO A 212 -8.35 -21.61 -2.14
N ALA A 213 -7.51 -22.61 -2.34
CA ALA A 213 -6.31 -22.53 -3.15
C ALA A 213 -6.58 -21.99 -4.56
N LEU A 214 -5.62 -21.25 -5.09
CA LEU A 214 -5.64 -20.71 -6.44
C LEU A 214 -4.36 -21.15 -7.19
N PRO A 215 -4.32 -22.39 -7.70
CA PRO A 215 -3.19 -22.82 -8.52
C PRO A 215 -3.17 -22.05 -9.84
N LEU A 216 -1.99 -21.52 -10.18
CA LEU A 216 -1.76 -20.78 -11.41
C LEU A 216 -1.05 -21.68 -12.43
N PRO A 217 -1.47 -21.70 -13.70
CA PRO A 217 -0.81 -22.51 -14.75
C PRO A 217 0.56 -21.96 -15.15
N THR A 218 0.79 -20.67 -14.95
CA THR A 218 2.06 -19.98 -15.19
C THR A 218 2.30 -18.95 -14.09
N LYS A 219 3.53 -18.43 -14.00
CA LYS A 219 3.85 -17.35 -13.06
C LYS A 219 3.09 -16.07 -13.41
N LEU A 220 2.77 -15.28 -12.41
CA LEU A 220 2.47 -13.85 -12.57
C LEU A 220 3.67 -13.16 -13.21
N HIS A 221 3.41 -12.13 -14.01
CA HIS A 221 4.46 -11.41 -14.70
C HIS A 221 5.47 -10.78 -13.75
N ALA A 222 4.98 -9.91 -12.87
CA ALA A 222 5.81 -9.20 -11.91
C ALA A 222 5.06 -8.79 -10.64
N ALA A 223 5.83 -8.40 -9.62
CA ALA A 223 5.32 -7.73 -8.41
C ALA A 223 6.04 -6.39 -8.19
N LEU A 224 5.26 -5.34 -7.98
CA LEU A 224 5.72 -3.97 -7.68
C LEU A 224 5.32 -3.62 -6.24
N LEU A 225 6.28 -3.65 -5.31
CA LEU A 225 6.06 -3.45 -3.88
C LEU A 225 6.66 -2.11 -3.44
N LEU A 226 5.80 -1.14 -3.12
CA LEU A 226 6.22 0.18 -2.66
C LEU A 226 6.11 0.27 -1.14
N SER A 227 7.24 0.44 -0.44
CA SER A 227 7.26 0.53 1.03
C SER A 227 6.41 -0.54 1.73
N PRO A 228 6.51 -1.84 1.39
CA PRO A 228 5.61 -2.86 1.92
C PRO A 228 5.68 -2.94 3.45
N TRP A 229 4.53 -3.00 4.11
CA TRP A 229 4.47 -3.14 5.57
C TRP A 229 4.80 -4.57 6.00
N CYS A 230 6.09 -4.86 6.18
CA CYS A 230 6.60 -6.22 6.38
C CYS A 230 6.63 -6.68 7.82
N SER A 231 6.57 -5.75 8.80
CA SER A 231 6.66 -6.05 10.23
C SER A 231 5.71 -5.17 11.03
N PHE A 232 5.08 -5.74 12.03
CA PHE A 232 4.28 -5.00 13.02
C PHE A 232 5.11 -4.50 14.22
N ASN A 233 6.40 -4.86 14.28
CA ASN A 233 7.30 -4.39 15.33
C ASN A 233 7.65 -2.91 15.15
N THR A 234 7.15 -2.06 16.07
CA THR A 234 7.36 -0.60 16.09
C THR A 234 8.58 -0.16 16.91
N HIS A 235 9.37 -1.10 17.42
CA HIS A 235 10.53 -0.81 18.30
C HIS A 235 11.89 -0.89 17.58
N THR A 236 11.89 -0.88 16.25
CA THR A 236 13.14 -0.94 15.48
C THR A 236 13.84 0.42 15.43
N ARG A 237 15.09 0.43 14.96
CA ARG A 237 15.91 1.65 14.88
C ARG A 237 15.28 2.72 14.00
N ALA A 238 14.67 2.34 12.86
CA ALA A 238 14.06 3.27 11.93
C ALA A 238 12.92 4.06 12.57
N TYR A 239 12.13 3.46 13.48
CA TYR A 239 11.10 4.17 14.25
C TYR A 239 11.66 5.28 15.15
N GLN A 240 12.92 5.18 15.54
CA GLN A 240 13.57 6.23 16.34
C GLN A 240 14.25 7.27 15.44
N THR A 241 15.03 6.82 14.46
CA THR A 241 15.88 7.72 13.63
C THR A 241 15.10 8.47 12.57
N ASN A 242 13.95 7.95 12.14
CA ASN A 242 13.10 8.48 11.09
C ASN A 242 11.76 9.05 11.58
N ALA A 243 11.49 9.00 12.88
CA ALA A 243 10.25 9.49 13.49
C ALA A 243 9.85 10.92 13.05
N GLU A 244 10.81 11.82 12.89
CA GLU A 244 10.58 13.22 12.46
C GLU A 244 10.68 13.41 10.95
N LYS A 245 11.04 12.36 10.18
CA LYS A 245 11.30 12.45 8.75
C LYS A 245 10.19 11.86 7.90
N ASP A 246 9.37 10.96 8.48
CA ASP A 246 8.31 10.24 7.81
C ASP A 246 6.93 10.90 8.02
N CYS A 247 5.92 10.43 7.28
CA CYS A 247 4.59 11.02 7.25
C CYS A 247 3.62 10.47 8.32
N PHE A 248 3.97 9.39 9.03
CA PHE A 248 3.12 8.84 10.10
C PHE A 248 3.91 8.42 11.34
N ASP A 249 3.17 8.07 12.37
CA ASP A 249 3.64 7.79 13.74
C ASP A 249 3.45 6.29 14.05
N GLY A 250 4.35 5.72 14.83
CA GLY A 250 4.27 4.30 15.23
C GLY A 250 2.98 3.92 15.92
N ARG A 251 2.36 4.84 16.70
CA ARG A 251 1.06 4.63 17.38
C ARG A 251 -0.07 4.38 16.38
N ALA A 252 -0.04 4.98 15.19
CA ALA A 252 -1.01 4.69 14.16
C ALA A 252 -0.86 3.23 13.67
N LEU A 253 0.38 2.78 13.46
CA LEU A 253 0.66 1.41 13.00
C LEU A 253 0.27 0.35 14.03
N GLU A 254 0.51 0.58 15.32
CA GLU A 254 0.07 -0.31 16.40
C GLU A 254 -1.46 -0.44 16.44
N ARG A 255 -2.16 0.68 16.35
CA ARG A 255 -3.62 0.71 16.29
C ARG A 255 -4.16 0.01 15.05
N TRP A 256 -3.53 0.22 13.90
CA TRP A 256 -3.95 -0.39 12.63
C TRP A 256 -3.67 -1.89 12.59
N SER A 257 -2.53 -2.36 13.10
CA SER A 257 -2.25 -3.80 13.19
C SER A 257 -3.22 -4.52 14.13
N SER A 258 -3.54 -3.93 15.29
CA SER A 258 -4.56 -4.47 16.20
C SER A 258 -5.93 -4.56 15.52
N ALA A 259 -6.37 -3.50 14.85
CA ALA A 259 -7.64 -3.48 14.14
C ALA A 259 -7.68 -4.51 12.99
N PHE A 260 -6.60 -4.61 12.23
CA PHE A 260 -6.46 -5.57 11.11
C PHE A 260 -6.46 -7.02 11.58
N LEU A 261 -5.72 -7.33 12.65
CA LEU A 261 -5.66 -8.68 13.20
C LEU A 261 -6.92 -9.07 13.99
N GLY A 262 -7.78 -8.10 14.32
CA GLY A 262 -8.93 -8.32 15.19
C GLY A 262 -8.52 -8.76 16.61
N SER A 263 -7.36 -8.30 17.08
CA SER A 263 -6.71 -8.71 18.32
C SER A 263 -6.19 -7.48 19.08
N ASP A 264 -6.22 -7.57 20.42
CA ASP A 264 -5.61 -6.56 21.30
C ASP A 264 -4.06 -6.58 21.21
N SER A 265 -3.48 -7.63 20.60
CA SER A 265 -2.04 -7.72 20.37
C SER A 265 -1.68 -7.26 18.96
N PRO A 266 -0.99 -6.12 18.80
CA PRO A 266 -0.55 -5.63 17.50
C PRO A 266 0.58 -6.46 16.87
N PHE A 267 1.10 -7.47 17.57
CA PHE A 267 2.28 -8.26 17.19
C PHE A 267 1.96 -9.75 16.98
N ALA A 268 0.68 -10.10 16.76
CA ALA A 268 0.24 -11.48 16.57
C ALA A 268 0.13 -11.88 15.09
N GLY A 269 1.08 -11.44 14.26
CA GLY A 269 1.12 -11.75 12.84
C GLY A 269 1.62 -13.18 12.52
N ASP A 270 1.28 -13.65 11.33
CA ASP A 270 1.72 -14.92 10.74
C ASP A 270 2.52 -14.69 9.45
N PHE A 271 2.94 -15.75 8.77
CA PHE A 271 3.75 -15.65 7.55
C PHE A 271 3.02 -14.99 6.36
N TYR A 272 1.70 -14.90 6.39
CA TYR A 272 0.90 -14.28 5.31
C TYR A 272 0.71 -12.77 5.53
N ASN A 273 0.62 -12.33 6.78
CA ASN A 273 0.31 -10.94 7.13
C ASN A 273 1.47 -10.18 7.82
N GLU A 274 2.44 -10.89 8.40
CA GLU A 274 3.69 -10.31 8.92
C GLU A 274 4.91 -11.02 8.28
N PRO A 275 5.19 -10.76 6.99
CA PRO A 275 6.12 -11.53 6.17
C PRO A 275 7.57 -11.56 6.70
N VAL A 276 7.98 -10.62 7.54
CA VAL A 276 9.30 -10.64 8.20
C VAL A 276 9.46 -11.84 9.13
N THR A 277 8.38 -12.42 9.63
CA THR A 277 8.43 -13.60 10.52
C THR A 277 8.75 -14.89 9.76
N ALA A 278 8.48 -14.92 8.45
CA ALA A 278 8.72 -16.10 7.61
C ALA A 278 10.22 -16.36 7.39
N PRO A 279 10.69 -17.62 7.51
CA PRO A 279 12.07 -17.96 7.20
C PRO A 279 12.36 -17.89 5.70
N ALA A 280 13.65 -17.82 5.33
CA ALA A 280 14.04 -17.75 3.91
C ALA A 280 13.53 -18.95 3.09
N SER A 281 13.40 -20.14 3.70
CA SER A 281 12.86 -21.33 3.04
C SER A 281 11.39 -21.20 2.63
N TRP A 282 10.59 -20.39 3.31
CA TRP A 282 9.22 -20.07 2.93
C TRP A 282 9.15 -19.44 1.53
N TRP A 283 10.10 -18.57 1.25
CA TRP A 283 10.14 -17.81 0.00
C TRP A 283 10.71 -18.57 -1.21
N GLU A 284 11.24 -19.76 -1.02
CA GLU A 284 11.79 -20.59 -2.12
C GLU A 284 10.68 -20.97 -3.13
N ALA A 285 9.50 -21.39 -2.64
CA ALA A 285 8.36 -21.76 -3.51
C ALA A 285 7.79 -20.57 -4.29
N THR A 286 7.93 -19.33 -3.81
CA THR A 286 7.38 -18.14 -4.47
C THR A 286 8.05 -17.82 -5.82
N ALA A 287 9.23 -18.37 -6.09
CA ALA A 287 9.89 -18.26 -7.39
C ALA A 287 9.12 -18.96 -8.53
N SER A 288 8.19 -19.87 -8.21
CA SER A 288 7.25 -20.45 -9.17
C SER A 288 5.96 -19.62 -9.34
N VAL A 289 5.74 -18.61 -8.50
CA VAL A 289 4.52 -17.80 -8.44
C VAL A 289 4.63 -16.50 -9.21
N VAL A 290 5.77 -15.82 -9.12
CA VAL A 290 5.99 -14.50 -9.73
C VAL A 290 7.35 -14.46 -10.45
N GLY A 291 7.44 -13.67 -11.52
CA GLY A 291 8.64 -13.56 -12.36
C GLY A 291 9.65 -12.54 -11.89
N GLU A 292 9.32 -11.27 -11.94
CA GLU A 292 10.20 -10.15 -11.57
C GLU A 292 9.63 -9.46 -10.33
N VAL A 293 10.48 -9.00 -9.42
CA VAL A 293 10.03 -8.31 -8.20
C VAL A 293 10.83 -7.03 -8.02
N LEU A 294 10.13 -5.89 -7.85
CA LEU A 294 10.69 -4.68 -7.29
C LEU A 294 10.21 -4.51 -5.85
N VAL A 295 11.15 -4.29 -4.96
CA VAL A 295 10.92 -3.76 -3.60
C VAL A 295 11.52 -2.37 -3.55
N TRP A 296 10.68 -1.36 -3.45
CA TRP A 296 11.12 0.01 -3.29
C TRP A 296 10.82 0.48 -1.86
N ALA A 297 11.76 1.17 -1.24
CA ALA A 297 11.60 1.77 0.08
C ALA A 297 12.22 3.17 0.14
N GLY A 298 11.70 4.03 1.01
CA GLY A 298 12.29 5.31 1.34
C GLY A 298 13.32 5.18 2.46
N GLY A 299 14.49 5.84 2.31
CA GLY A 299 15.55 5.82 3.33
C GLY A 299 15.19 6.58 4.62
N ASN A 300 14.15 7.42 4.58
CA ASN A 300 13.63 8.16 5.72
C ASN A 300 12.33 7.58 6.31
N GLU A 301 11.84 6.43 5.81
CA GLU A 301 10.63 5.84 6.33
C GLU A 301 10.86 5.03 7.62
N ILE A 302 9.85 5.01 8.50
CA ILE A 302 9.92 4.26 9.76
C ILE A 302 9.81 2.75 9.57
N LEU A 303 9.30 2.26 8.43
CA LEU A 303 9.18 0.83 8.10
C LEU A 303 10.50 0.22 7.57
N LEU A 304 11.54 1.02 7.34
CA LEU A 304 12.75 0.61 6.61
C LEU A 304 13.40 -0.66 7.15
N ASP A 305 13.63 -0.76 8.46
CA ASP A 305 14.30 -1.93 9.06
C ASP A 305 13.50 -3.23 8.82
N GLY A 306 12.17 -3.16 8.93
CA GLY A 306 11.29 -4.30 8.66
C GLY A 306 11.31 -4.72 7.19
N ILE A 307 11.36 -3.75 6.27
CA ILE A 307 11.46 -3.98 4.83
C ILE A 307 12.82 -4.61 4.49
N GLU A 308 13.93 -4.06 5.00
CA GLU A 308 15.28 -4.58 4.72
C GLU A 308 15.47 -5.99 5.25
N GLU A 309 15.01 -6.29 6.48
CA GLU A 309 15.10 -7.62 7.08
C GLU A 309 14.27 -8.63 6.30
N TRP A 310 13.03 -8.29 5.94
CA TRP A 310 12.21 -9.16 5.10
C TRP A 310 12.85 -9.35 3.72
N ALA A 311 13.28 -8.27 3.05
CA ALA A 311 13.87 -8.32 1.71
C ALA A 311 15.14 -9.21 1.68
N ARG A 312 15.94 -9.17 2.72
CA ARG A 312 17.12 -10.05 2.89
C ARG A 312 16.72 -11.54 2.93
N ARG A 313 15.67 -11.90 3.70
CA ARG A 313 15.14 -13.27 3.77
C ARG A 313 14.52 -13.69 2.46
N PHE A 314 13.70 -12.81 1.88
CA PHE A 314 13.04 -13.02 0.59
C PHE A 314 14.07 -13.27 -0.53
N THR A 315 15.05 -12.39 -0.68
CA THR A 315 16.12 -12.52 -1.69
C THR A 315 16.88 -13.82 -1.55
N LYS A 316 17.18 -14.23 -0.30
CA LYS A 316 17.86 -15.49 -0.03
C LYS A 316 17.04 -16.71 -0.46
N GLY A 317 15.76 -16.75 -0.15
CA GLY A 317 14.88 -17.87 -0.50
C GLY A 317 14.51 -17.88 -1.98
N TYR A 318 13.95 -16.78 -2.46
CA TYR A 318 13.49 -16.60 -3.84
C TYR A 318 14.64 -16.78 -4.86
N GLY A 319 15.83 -16.24 -4.54
CA GLY A 319 17.01 -16.33 -5.39
C GLY A 319 17.58 -17.73 -5.55
N LYS A 320 17.40 -18.64 -4.56
CA LYS A 320 17.82 -20.04 -4.67
C LYS A 320 17.19 -20.77 -5.85
N GLN A 321 15.98 -20.37 -6.24
CA GLN A 321 15.22 -20.93 -7.36
C GLN A 321 15.34 -20.09 -8.64
N GLY A 322 16.36 -19.23 -8.74
CA GLY A 322 16.61 -18.38 -9.89
C GLY A 322 15.67 -17.17 -10.01
N GLY A 323 14.93 -16.83 -8.96
CA GLY A 323 14.10 -15.62 -8.90
C GLY A 323 14.95 -14.36 -8.89
N ARG A 324 14.45 -13.28 -9.53
CA ARG A 324 15.14 -11.98 -9.61
C ARG A 324 14.35 -10.93 -8.85
N VAL A 325 15.01 -10.31 -7.88
CA VAL A 325 14.45 -9.21 -7.09
C VAL A 325 15.38 -8.00 -7.15
N ASN A 326 14.78 -6.84 -7.40
CA ASN A 326 15.44 -5.55 -7.27
C ASN A 326 14.99 -4.92 -5.95
N VAL A 327 15.92 -4.73 -5.03
CA VAL A 327 15.65 -4.01 -3.77
C VAL A 327 16.30 -2.64 -3.89
N VAL A 328 15.50 -1.58 -3.82
CA VAL A 328 15.95 -0.20 -3.99
C VAL A 328 15.52 0.64 -2.81
N VAL A 329 16.47 1.23 -2.11
CA VAL A 329 16.23 2.23 -1.06
C VAL A 329 16.62 3.59 -1.61
N THR A 330 15.64 4.48 -1.76
CA THR A 330 15.90 5.85 -2.21
C THR A 330 16.27 6.73 -1.02
N PRO A 331 17.50 7.27 -0.95
CA PRO A 331 17.91 8.12 0.17
C PRO A 331 17.00 9.33 0.34
N LYS A 332 16.69 9.68 1.60
CA LYS A 332 15.85 10.82 1.98
C LYS A 332 14.38 10.75 1.58
N ALA A 333 13.96 9.77 0.81
CA ALA A 333 12.56 9.56 0.50
C ALA A 333 11.81 9.04 1.74
N ALA A 334 10.57 9.47 1.90
CA ALA A 334 9.66 9.03 2.94
C ALA A 334 8.84 7.81 2.48
N HIS A 335 7.99 7.29 3.36
CA HIS A 335 7.07 6.19 3.08
C HIS A 335 6.17 6.47 1.86
N MET A 336 6.04 5.50 0.96
CA MET A 336 5.25 5.54 -0.29
C MET A 336 5.37 6.85 -1.07
N GLU A 337 6.53 7.47 -1.04
CA GLU A 337 6.76 8.81 -1.60
C GLU A 337 6.31 8.98 -3.06
N PRO A 338 6.48 8.00 -3.98
CA PRO A 338 5.98 8.12 -5.35
C PRO A 338 4.47 8.39 -5.46
N ILE A 339 3.68 7.88 -4.53
CA ILE A 339 2.23 8.10 -4.44
C ILE A 339 1.94 9.38 -3.66
N LEU A 340 2.63 9.56 -2.54
CA LEU A 340 2.44 10.70 -1.64
C LEU A 340 2.73 12.04 -2.33
N GLU A 341 3.71 12.09 -3.22
CA GLU A 341 4.02 13.30 -4.00
C GLU A 341 2.82 13.76 -4.83
N LEU A 342 2.13 12.85 -5.50
CA LEU A 342 0.94 13.19 -6.27
C LEU A 342 -0.23 13.61 -5.38
N LEU A 343 -0.39 12.98 -4.22
CA LEU A 343 -1.38 13.40 -3.22
C LEU A 343 -1.10 14.82 -2.72
N LEU A 344 0.17 15.20 -2.57
CA LEU A 344 0.60 16.53 -2.13
C LEU A 344 0.65 17.56 -3.27
N GLY A 345 0.26 17.19 -4.49
CA GLY A 345 0.18 18.08 -5.65
C GLY A 345 1.51 18.36 -6.35
N TYR A 346 2.56 17.57 -6.09
CA TYR A 346 3.78 17.66 -6.87
C TYR A 346 3.54 17.21 -8.33
N LYS A 347 4.06 17.99 -9.27
CA LYS A 347 4.06 17.64 -10.69
C LYS A 347 5.44 17.14 -11.09
N GLY A 348 5.75 15.90 -10.73
CA GLY A 348 7.06 15.29 -10.98
C GLY A 348 7.85 15.02 -9.71
N ASP A 349 9.17 14.89 -9.86
CA ASP A 349 10.07 14.55 -8.78
C ASP A 349 10.24 15.72 -7.78
N SER A 350 10.04 15.44 -6.50
CA SER A 350 10.27 16.40 -5.41
C SER A 350 11.75 16.55 -5.01
N GLY A 351 12.67 15.94 -5.76
CA GLY A 351 14.12 16.01 -5.58
C GLY A 351 14.76 14.77 -4.96
N THR A 352 14.01 13.69 -4.67
CA THR A 352 14.56 12.41 -4.21
C THR A 352 14.81 11.40 -5.34
N GLY A 353 14.17 11.55 -6.49
CA GLY A 353 14.24 10.61 -7.60
C GLY A 353 13.38 9.36 -7.43
N SER A 354 12.56 9.30 -6.38
CA SER A 354 11.77 8.12 -6.00
C SER A 354 10.83 7.65 -7.12
N ALA A 355 10.02 8.56 -7.68
CA ALA A 355 9.09 8.25 -8.76
C ALA A 355 9.81 7.81 -10.04
N LYS A 356 10.96 8.42 -10.36
CA LYS A 356 11.78 8.05 -11.54
C LYS A 356 12.29 6.62 -11.45
N VAL A 357 12.85 6.23 -10.32
CA VAL A 357 13.41 4.88 -10.10
C VAL A 357 12.34 3.81 -10.29
N VAL A 358 11.14 4.02 -9.74
CA VAL A 358 10.03 3.08 -9.90
C VAL A 358 9.53 3.01 -11.33
N LYS A 359 9.38 4.15 -12.01
CA LYS A 359 8.96 4.20 -13.42
C LYS A 359 9.97 3.57 -14.36
N ASP A 360 11.27 3.78 -14.14
CA ASP A 360 12.32 3.19 -14.98
C ASP A 360 12.29 1.66 -14.87
N TRP A 361 12.11 1.12 -13.66
CA TRP A 361 11.95 -0.31 -13.48
C TRP A 361 10.65 -0.82 -14.15
N ALA A 362 9.53 -0.13 -13.95
CA ALA A 362 8.26 -0.49 -14.56
C ALA A 362 8.35 -0.53 -16.09
N ARG A 363 8.95 0.48 -16.71
CA ARG A 363 9.21 0.51 -18.16
C ARG A 363 10.05 -0.65 -18.66
N ALA A 364 11.01 -1.10 -17.86
CA ALA A 364 11.91 -2.18 -18.24
C ALA A 364 11.31 -3.58 -18.03
N LYS A 365 10.28 -3.70 -17.18
CA LYS A 365 9.83 -4.99 -16.64
C LYS A 365 8.32 -5.25 -16.75
N LEU A 366 7.48 -4.22 -16.90
CA LEU A 366 6.03 -4.33 -17.02
C LEU A 366 5.57 -4.04 -18.46
#